data_1e4e1172b2f1d2a209bfec0fdfd4656a
#
_entry.id   1e4e1172b2f1d2a209bfec0fdfd4656a
#
_cell.length_a   1.000
_cell.length_b   1.000
_cell.length_c   1.000
_cell.angle_alpha   90.00
_cell.angle_beta   90.00
_cell.angle_gamma   90.00
#
_symmetry.space_group_name_H-M   'P 1'
#
loop_
_entity.id
_entity.type
_entity.pdbx_description
1 polymer ?
#
loop_
_entity_poly.entity_id
_entity_poly.type
_entity_poly.pdbx_seq_one_letter_code
_entity_poly.pdbx_strand_id
1 'polypeptide(L)'
;MIGTRGVPARYGGFETAIEEVGRRLADRGHRVLVYSRNPDADTPLPRLYRGMRVVELPAMRRRSLETLSHTGASIVHLLRRVHPDVAFVFNAANSPFLPALRAARIPVATHVDGLEWKRGKWGPAGQRYYRAAEAAAVRLSDALIADAQGIADYYAQEFSAPTELISYGAPQVPTRTDRLAELSLEAGGYHLVVARFEIENHVDVVVDGYTRSSARRPLVVVGSAPYADEYTRRVESLADARVRLLGGVWDQELLDQLYTGALVYHHGHSVGGTNPSLLR
;
A
#
# COMPACT_ATOMS: atom_id res chain seq x y z
N MET A 1 -6.68 6.63 12.74
CA MET A 1 -5.80 6.34 11.60
C MET A 1 -6.34 7.08 10.38
N ILE A 2 -5.47 7.84 9.69
CA ILE A 2 -5.85 8.81 8.64
C ILE A 2 -4.84 8.70 7.49
N GLY A 3 -5.24 9.09 6.27
CA GLY A 3 -4.31 9.32 5.15
C GLY A 3 -4.24 8.22 4.11
N THR A 4 -5.04 7.16 4.24
CA THR A 4 -5.13 6.05 3.29
C THR A 4 -6.55 5.91 2.72
N ARG A 5 -6.79 4.84 1.97
CA ARG A 5 -8.14 4.46 1.54
C ARG A 5 -8.95 3.82 2.68
N GLY A 6 -8.29 3.42 3.77
CA GLY A 6 -8.91 2.83 4.96
C GLY A 6 -9.15 1.33 4.86
N VAL A 7 -10.13 0.85 5.58
CA VAL A 7 -10.47 -0.57 5.70
C VAL A 7 -11.92 -0.84 5.22
N PRO A 8 -12.23 -2.03 4.70
CA PRO A 8 -11.37 -3.20 4.48
C PRO A 8 -10.26 -2.95 3.46
N ALA A 9 -9.10 -3.60 3.67
CA ALA A 9 -7.96 -3.47 2.77
C ALA A 9 -8.26 -4.13 1.41
N ARG A 10 -8.26 -3.33 0.33
CA ARG A 10 -8.56 -3.83 -1.02
C ARG A 10 -7.44 -3.58 -2.04
N TYR A 11 -6.48 -2.68 -1.78
CA TYR A 11 -5.62 -2.22 -2.87
C TYR A 11 -4.16 -1.94 -2.53
N GLY A 12 -3.77 -1.70 -1.30
CA GLY A 12 -2.42 -1.21 -1.02
C GLY A 12 -1.80 -1.71 0.28
N GLY A 13 -0.48 -1.56 0.37
CA GLY A 13 0.28 -1.95 1.55
C GLY A 13 -0.13 -1.20 2.82
N PHE A 14 -0.44 0.07 2.71
CA PHE A 14 -0.90 0.87 3.85
C PHE A 14 -2.26 0.42 4.38
N GLU A 15 -3.19 0.06 3.50
CA GLU A 15 -4.49 -0.45 3.89
C GLU A 15 -4.34 -1.77 4.66
N THR A 16 -3.47 -2.67 4.18
CA THR A 16 -3.13 -3.92 4.88
C THR A 16 -2.48 -3.64 6.23
N ALA A 17 -1.54 -2.70 6.30
CA ALA A 17 -0.90 -2.32 7.55
C ALA A 17 -1.90 -1.74 8.56
N ILE A 18 -2.79 -0.84 8.13
CA ILE A 18 -3.86 -0.28 8.98
C ILE A 18 -4.79 -1.37 9.49
N GLU A 19 -5.19 -2.29 8.63
CA GLU A 19 -6.09 -3.38 8.99
C GLU A 19 -5.45 -4.29 10.04
N GLU A 20 -4.21 -4.71 9.83
CA GLU A 20 -3.51 -5.63 10.72
C GLU A 20 -3.07 -4.98 12.04
N VAL A 21 -2.55 -3.77 12.00
CA VAL A 21 -2.16 -3.02 13.21
C VAL A 21 -3.41 -2.59 13.98
N GLY A 22 -4.39 -2.04 13.28
CA GLY A 22 -5.62 -1.54 13.91
C GLY A 22 -6.41 -2.63 14.60
N ARG A 23 -6.54 -3.82 13.98
CA ARG A 23 -7.15 -4.98 14.61
C ARG A 23 -6.42 -5.38 15.90
N ARG A 24 -5.08 -5.51 15.85
CA ARG A 24 -4.29 -5.89 17.03
C ARG A 24 -4.34 -4.86 18.14
N LEU A 25 -4.46 -3.57 17.81
CA LEU A 25 -4.70 -2.53 18.81
C LEU A 25 -6.11 -2.65 19.42
N ALA A 26 -7.13 -2.92 18.61
CA ALA A 26 -8.48 -3.15 19.08
C ALA A 26 -8.56 -4.39 20.00
N ASP A 27 -7.89 -5.48 19.63
CA ASP A 27 -7.80 -6.71 20.45
C ASP A 27 -7.10 -6.46 21.80
N ARG A 28 -6.24 -5.44 21.89
CA ARG A 28 -5.59 -4.98 23.13
C ARG A 28 -6.42 -3.97 23.94
N GLY A 29 -7.67 -3.71 23.51
CA GLY A 29 -8.59 -2.82 24.21
C GLY A 29 -8.50 -1.34 23.82
N HIS A 30 -7.70 -0.98 22.79
CA HIS A 30 -7.67 0.39 22.28
C HIS A 30 -8.90 0.67 21.41
N ARG A 31 -9.46 1.88 21.55
CA ARG A 31 -10.54 2.36 20.66
C ARG A 31 -9.95 2.86 19.36
N VAL A 32 -9.88 2.00 18.36
CA VAL A 32 -9.33 2.33 17.04
C VAL A 32 -10.41 2.90 16.13
N LEU A 33 -10.12 4.05 15.54
CA LEU A 33 -10.96 4.69 14.52
C LEU A 33 -10.18 4.84 13.23
N VAL A 34 -10.75 4.35 12.13
CA VAL A 34 -10.18 4.43 10.80
C VAL A 34 -11.07 5.27 9.89
N TYR A 35 -10.47 6.26 9.24
CA TYR A 35 -11.14 7.01 8.19
C TYR A 35 -10.97 6.29 6.85
N SER A 36 -12.09 6.01 6.19
CA SER A 36 -12.12 5.22 4.96
C SER A 36 -12.82 5.96 3.84
N ARG A 37 -12.33 5.71 2.61
CA ARG A 37 -12.95 6.15 1.37
C ARG A 37 -13.71 4.97 0.78
N ASN A 38 -14.92 5.21 0.30
CA ASN A 38 -15.67 4.19 -0.40
C ASN A 38 -15.51 4.39 -1.92
N PRO A 39 -14.88 3.45 -2.63
CA PRO A 39 -14.80 3.51 -4.09
C PRO A 39 -16.15 3.16 -4.74
N ASP A 40 -16.98 2.40 -4.04
CA ASP A 40 -18.29 1.93 -4.48
C ASP A 40 -19.38 2.63 -3.68
N ALA A 41 -20.07 3.57 -4.32
CA ALA A 41 -21.13 4.34 -3.67
C ALA A 41 -22.38 3.50 -3.34
N ASP A 42 -22.56 2.37 -4.02
CA ASP A 42 -23.76 1.53 -3.89
C ASP A 42 -23.66 0.54 -2.71
N THR A 43 -22.45 0.28 -2.22
CA THR A 43 -22.22 -0.64 -1.11
C THR A 43 -21.58 0.09 0.07
N PRO A 44 -22.33 0.50 1.10
CA PRO A 44 -21.77 1.23 2.23
C PRO A 44 -20.75 0.41 3.00
N LEU A 45 -19.71 1.07 3.52
CA LEU A 45 -18.72 0.41 4.36
C LEU A 45 -19.32 0.04 5.72
N PRO A 46 -18.85 -1.06 6.35
CA PRO A 46 -19.30 -1.43 7.68
C PRO A 46 -18.88 -0.37 8.71
N ARG A 47 -19.75 0.00 9.64
CA ARG A 47 -19.43 0.95 10.71
C ARG A 47 -18.44 0.38 11.74
N LEU A 48 -18.37 -0.94 11.85
CA LEU A 48 -17.45 -1.69 12.69
C LEU A 48 -16.80 -2.78 11.83
N TYR A 49 -15.46 -2.83 11.82
CA TYR A 49 -14.72 -3.81 11.05
C TYR A 49 -13.53 -4.31 11.89
N ARG A 50 -13.48 -5.59 12.18
CA ARG A 50 -12.44 -6.24 13.00
C ARG A 50 -12.12 -5.47 14.29
N GLY A 51 -13.16 -5.06 15.04
CA GLY A 51 -13.02 -4.29 16.28
C GLY A 51 -12.71 -2.79 16.08
N MET A 52 -12.47 -2.34 14.86
CA MET A 52 -12.20 -0.94 14.55
C MET A 52 -13.48 -0.22 14.16
N ARG A 53 -13.68 1.00 14.65
CA ARG A 53 -14.73 1.90 14.17
C ARG A 53 -14.31 2.49 12.82
N VAL A 54 -15.17 2.37 11.81
CA VAL A 54 -14.95 2.93 10.46
C VAL A 54 -15.80 4.17 10.27
N VAL A 55 -15.16 5.25 9.80
CA VAL A 55 -15.83 6.49 9.41
C VAL A 55 -15.60 6.71 7.92
N GLU A 56 -16.66 6.54 7.16
CA GLU A 56 -16.66 6.81 5.73
C GLU A 56 -16.82 8.30 5.48
N LEU A 57 -15.91 8.88 4.69
CA LEU A 57 -15.95 10.28 4.26
C LEU A 57 -15.72 10.40 2.75
N PRO A 58 -16.32 11.43 2.13
CA PRO A 58 -16.13 11.68 0.70
C PRO A 58 -14.71 12.13 0.38
N ALA A 59 -14.28 11.83 -0.84
CA ALA A 59 -13.04 12.33 -1.44
C ALA A 59 -13.32 12.87 -2.84
N MET A 60 -12.50 13.83 -3.28
CA MET A 60 -12.56 14.30 -4.66
C MET A 60 -12.05 13.22 -5.61
N ARG A 61 -12.82 12.86 -6.63
CA ARG A 61 -12.45 11.85 -7.64
C ARG A 61 -11.41 12.40 -8.65
N ARG A 62 -10.26 12.87 -8.14
CA ARG A 62 -9.11 13.32 -8.94
C ARG A 62 -7.83 12.72 -8.37
N ARG A 63 -7.07 11.99 -9.18
CA ARG A 63 -5.87 11.22 -8.79
C ARG A 63 -4.94 11.95 -7.82
N SER A 64 -4.65 13.24 -8.05
CA SER A 64 -3.74 14.04 -7.22
C SER A 64 -4.38 14.63 -5.95
N LEU A 65 -5.70 14.77 -5.90
CA LEU A 65 -6.42 15.42 -4.80
C LEU A 65 -7.22 14.46 -3.94
N GLU A 66 -7.38 13.21 -4.37
CA GLU A 66 -8.19 12.21 -3.68
C GLU A 66 -7.74 12.02 -2.22
N THR A 67 -6.46 11.78 -2.01
CA THR A 67 -5.90 11.58 -0.66
C THR A 67 -5.99 12.85 0.18
N LEU A 68 -5.59 13.98 -0.38
CA LEU A 68 -5.55 15.24 0.37
C LEU A 68 -6.94 15.74 0.77
N SER A 69 -7.93 15.66 -0.13
CA SER A 69 -9.31 16.07 0.18
C SER A 69 -9.93 15.18 1.26
N HIS A 70 -9.70 13.88 1.19
CA HIS A 70 -10.16 12.93 2.19
C HIS A 70 -9.49 13.18 3.55
N THR A 71 -8.18 13.40 3.56
CA THR A 71 -7.45 13.71 4.81
C THR A 71 -7.95 15.01 5.43
N GLY A 72 -8.17 16.05 4.63
CA GLY A 72 -8.76 17.30 5.12
C GLY A 72 -10.14 17.08 5.76
N ALA A 73 -11.04 16.35 5.08
CA ALA A 73 -12.36 16.01 5.62
C ALA A 73 -12.24 15.18 6.92
N SER A 74 -11.31 14.23 6.95
CA SER A 74 -11.05 13.38 8.13
C SER A 74 -10.59 14.20 9.33
N ILE A 75 -9.69 15.16 9.15
CA ILE A 75 -9.20 16.06 10.21
C ILE A 75 -10.34 16.94 10.72
N VAL A 76 -11.15 17.52 9.83
CA VAL A 76 -12.30 18.34 10.25
C VAL A 76 -13.29 17.53 11.07
N HIS A 77 -13.62 16.31 10.64
CA HIS A 77 -14.50 15.41 11.39
C HIS A 77 -13.88 15.02 12.76
N LEU A 78 -12.59 14.66 12.75
CA LEU A 78 -11.85 14.28 13.95
C LEU A 78 -11.87 15.39 15.01
N LEU A 79 -11.53 16.62 14.63
CA LEU A 79 -11.48 17.77 15.54
C LEU A 79 -12.85 18.17 16.09
N ARG A 80 -13.93 17.93 15.32
CA ARG A 80 -15.30 18.28 15.74
C ARG A 80 -16.01 17.19 16.53
N ARG A 81 -15.64 15.92 16.34
CA ARG A 81 -16.48 14.79 16.78
C ARG A 81 -15.76 13.72 17.61
N VAL A 82 -14.44 13.65 17.58
CA VAL A 82 -13.73 12.47 18.12
C VAL A 82 -12.78 12.80 19.26
N HIS A 83 -11.86 13.75 19.10
CA HIS A 83 -10.82 14.11 20.06
C HIS A 83 -10.01 12.87 20.53
N PRO A 84 -9.19 12.27 19.66
CA PRO A 84 -8.40 11.08 20.02
C PRO A 84 -7.20 11.45 20.89
N ASP A 85 -6.69 10.45 21.63
CA ASP A 85 -5.46 10.60 22.40
C ASP A 85 -4.21 10.66 21.51
N VAL A 86 -4.26 10.06 20.31
CA VAL A 86 -3.16 10.06 19.34
C VAL A 86 -3.71 9.90 17.92
N ALA A 87 -3.05 10.53 16.95
CA ALA A 87 -3.34 10.38 15.52
C ALA A 87 -2.19 9.65 14.81
N PHE A 88 -2.50 8.53 14.15
CA PHE A 88 -1.60 7.92 13.17
C PHE A 88 -1.93 8.46 11.79
N VAL A 89 -0.97 9.13 11.16
CA VAL A 89 -1.12 9.70 9.81
C VAL A 89 -0.20 8.96 8.86
N PHE A 90 -0.79 8.36 7.84
CA PHE A 90 -0.07 7.58 6.85
C PHE A 90 0.24 8.45 5.62
N ASN A 91 1.45 8.30 5.09
CA ASN A 91 2.03 9.04 3.97
C ASN A 91 2.36 10.51 4.29
N ALA A 92 3.62 10.86 4.11
CA ALA A 92 4.14 12.21 4.32
C ALA A 92 3.40 13.30 3.51
N ALA A 93 2.77 12.94 2.37
CA ALA A 93 1.94 13.86 1.60
C ALA A 93 0.81 14.55 2.41
N ASN A 94 0.40 13.94 3.52
CA ASN A 94 -0.65 14.48 4.39
C ASN A 94 -0.15 15.48 5.43
N SER A 95 1.16 15.77 5.46
CA SER A 95 1.78 16.68 6.44
C SER A 95 1.23 18.13 6.44
N PRO A 96 0.71 18.69 5.35
CA PRO A 96 0.07 20.02 5.39
C PRO A 96 -1.11 20.12 6.37
N PHE A 97 -1.69 19.01 6.77
CA PHE A 97 -2.79 18.98 7.74
C PHE A 97 -2.35 18.83 9.21
N LEU A 98 -1.08 18.50 9.47
CA LEU A 98 -0.56 18.29 10.82
C LEU A 98 -0.65 19.54 11.72
N PRO A 99 -0.50 20.77 11.22
CA PRO A 99 -0.69 21.97 12.05
C PRO A 99 -2.04 22.00 12.78
N ALA A 100 -3.11 21.51 12.15
CA ALA A 100 -4.43 21.47 12.77
C ALA A 100 -4.50 20.49 13.95
N LEU A 101 -3.85 19.33 13.84
CA LEU A 101 -3.74 18.35 14.94
C LEU A 101 -2.89 18.91 16.09
N ARG A 102 -1.76 19.54 15.78
CA ARG A 102 -0.90 20.17 16.79
C ARG A 102 -1.62 21.31 17.53
N ALA A 103 -2.36 22.15 16.81
CA ALA A 103 -3.17 23.22 17.44
C ALA A 103 -4.22 22.63 18.40
N ALA A 104 -4.73 21.47 18.11
CA ALA A 104 -5.65 20.72 18.99
C ALA A 104 -4.94 19.91 20.10
N ARG A 105 -3.60 19.98 20.17
CA ARG A 105 -2.76 19.22 21.12
C ARG A 105 -2.92 17.70 21.01
N ILE A 106 -3.18 17.20 19.81
CA ILE A 106 -3.26 15.77 19.51
C ILE A 106 -1.88 15.31 19.07
N PRO A 107 -1.21 14.41 19.78
CA PRO A 107 0.06 13.83 19.38
C PRO A 107 -0.07 13.11 18.04
N VAL A 108 0.95 13.24 17.18
CA VAL A 108 0.92 12.70 15.82
C VAL A 108 2.12 11.78 15.60
N ALA A 109 1.85 10.54 15.24
CA ALA A 109 2.82 9.66 14.64
C ALA A 109 2.58 9.60 13.12
N THR A 110 3.58 10.00 12.33
CA THR A 110 3.48 9.92 10.87
C THR A 110 4.26 8.72 10.36
N HIS A 111 3.55 7.80 9.71
CA HIS A 111 4.16 6.73 8.94
C HIS A 111 4.67 7.32 7.62
N VAL A 112 5.98 7.47 7.52
CA VAL A 112 6.62 8.03 6.32
C VAL A 112 6.76 6.94 5.27
N ASP A 113 6.29 7.25 4.06
CA ASP A 113 6.37 6.35 2.91
C ASP A 113 7.77 6.38 2.31
N GLY A 114 8.08 5.39 1.50
CA GLY A 114 9.29 5.40 0.72
C GLY A 114 9.26 6.46 -0.36
N LEU A 115 10.29 7.22 -0.48
CA LEU A 115 10.70 8.18 -1.52
C LEU A 115 9.66 8.43 -2.64
N GLU A 116 8.43 8.79 -2.27
CA GLU A 116 7.30 8.91 -3.21
C GLU A 116 7.60 9.89 -4.35
N TRP A 117 8.43 10.92 -4.09
CA TRP A 117 8.87 11.87 -5.10
C TRP A 117 9.73 11.25 -6.21
N LYS A 118 10.34 10.08 -5.99
CA LYS A 118 11.09 9.33 -7.02
C LYS A 118 10.20 8.57 -8.00
N ARG A 119 8.91 8.44 -7.71
CA ARG A 119 8.00 7.71 -8.61
C ARG A 119 7.79 8.44 -9.92
N GLY A 120 7.90 7.72 -11.03
CA GLY A 120 7.80 8.26 -12.38
C GLY A 120 6.49 8.98 -12.73
N LYS A 121 5.44 8.74 -11.94
CA LYS A 121 4.13 9.40 -12.11
C LYS A 121 4.12 10.89 -11.74
N TRP A 122 5.15 11.39 -11.03
CA TRP A 122 5.19 12.78 -10.56
C TRP A 122 6.08 13.65 -11.43
N GLY A 123 5.51 14.71 -12.00
CA GLY A 123 6.27 15.78 -12.60
C GLY A 123 6.98 16.67 -11.56
N PRO A 124 7.79 17.67 -12.00
CA PRO A 124 8.62 18.50 -11.11
C PRO A 124 7.87 19.18 -9.97
N ALA A 125 6.62 19.61 -10.19
CA ALA A 125 5.79 20.22 -9.15
C ALA A 125 5.38 19.21 -8.07
N GLY A 126 5.01 17.99 -8.48
CA GLY A 126 4.68 16.91 -7.56
C GLY A 126 5.89 16.47 -6.74
N GLN A 127 7.05 16.34 -7.36
CA GLN A 127 8.31 16.01 -6.67
C GLN A 127 8.65 17.05 -5.60
N ARG A 128 8.56 18.36 -5.94
CA ARG A 128 8.77 19.45 -4.97
C ARG A 128 7.76 19.43 -3.84
N TYR A 129 6.49 19.14 -4.15
CA TYR A 129 5.46 19.00 -3.12
C TYR A 129 5.81 17.88 -2.13
N TYR A 130 6.17 16.68 -2.61
CA TYR A 130 6.50 15.56 -1.73
C TYR A 130 7.72 15.83 -0.87
N ARG A 131 8.79 16.42 -1.41
CA ARG A 131 9.96 16.81 -0.62
C ARG A 131 9.64 17.85 0.47
N ALA A 132 8.79 18.83 0.15
CA ALA A 132 8.32 19.80 1.14
C ALA A 132 7.43 19.14 2.21
N ALA A 133 6.61 18.17 1.80
CA ALA A 133 5.75 17.43 2.71
C ALA A 133 6.55 16.50 3.65
N GLU A 134 7.63 15.87 3.17
CA GLU A 134 8.59 15.12 4.01
C GLU A 134 9.23 16.02 5.06
N ALA A 135 9.74 17.19 4.66
CA ALA A 135 10.31 18.17 5.58
C ALA A 135 9.28 18.69 6.60
N ALA A 136 8.01 18.83 6.19
CA ALA A 136 6.92 19.20 7.09
C ALA A 136 6.58 18.05 8.05
N ALA A 137 6.57 16.80 7.60
CA ALA A 137 6.37 15.63 8.47
C ALA A 137 7.42 15.59 9.57
N VAL A 138 8.69 15.77 9.22
CA VAL A 138 9.81 15.81 10.20
C VAL A 138 9.60 16.88 11.26
N ARG A 139 9.12 18.07 10.89
CA ARG A 139 8.98 19.19 11.82
C ARG A 139 7.71 19.16 12.67
N LEU A 140 6.67 18.51 12.16
CA LEU A 140 5.32 18.62 12.71
C LEU A 140 4.81 17.35 13.38
N SER A 141 5.47 16.21 13.18
CA SER A 141 5.13 14.97 13.87
C SER A 141 5.86 14.86 15.21
N ASP A 142 5.24 14.20 16.16
CA ASP A 142 5.87 13.86 17.45
C ASP A 142 6.70 12.58 17.33
N ALA A 143 6.36 11.70 16.37
CA ALA A 143 7.14 10.53 15.99
C ALA A 143 7.05 10.28 14.48
N LEU A 144 8.13 9.76 13.91
CA LEU A 144 8.16 9.28 12.53
C LEU A 144 8.32 7.76 12.55
N ILE A 145 7.49 7.05 11.78
CA ILE A 145 7.54 5.59 11.66
C ILE A 145 8.02 5.24 10.25
N ALA A 146 9.10 4.47 10.17
CA ALA A 146 9.60 3.89 8.93
C ALA A 146 9.36 2.37 8.93
N ASP A 147 8.94 1.81 7.80
CA ASP A 147 8.69 0.37 7.64
C ASP A 147 9.91 -0.41 7.12
N ALA A 148 10.93 0.30 6.67
CA ALA A 148 12.16 -0.30 6.13
C ALA A 148 13.41 0.48 6.57
N GLN A 149 14.52 -0.23 6.78
CA GLN A 149 15.81 0.38 7.17
C GLN A 149 16.25 1.46 6.17
N GLY A 150 16.11 1.22 4.86
CA GLY A 150 16.48 2.21 3.84
C GLY A 150 15.69 3.52 3.92
N ILE A 151 14.45 3.49 4.43
CA ILE A 151 13.66 4.69 4.68
C ILE A 151 14.16 5.39 5.94
N ALA A 152 14.45 4.63 7.00
CA ALA A 152 15.01 5.18 8.23
C ALA A 152 16.36 5.87 7.95
N ASP A 153 17.25 5.22 7.19
CA ASP A 153 18.54 5.78 6.78
C ASP A 153 18.39 7.05 5.95
N TYR A 154 17.44 7.09 5.03
CA TYR A 154 17.13 8.28 4.23
C TYR A 154 16.72 9.46 5.11
N TYR A 155 15.79 9.28 6.06
CA TYR A 155 15.36 10.36 6.95
C TYR A 155 16.48 10.81 7.89
N ALA A 156 17.32 9.90 8.35
CA ALA A 156 18.50 10.23 9.15
C ALA A 156 19.52 11.06 8.34
N GLN A 157 19.78 10.69 7.09
CA GLN A 157 20.77 11.37 6.23
C GLN A 157 20.29 12.71 5.70
N GLU A 158 19.07 12.77 5.16
CA GLU A 158 18.55 13.98 4.50
C GLU A 158 18.02 15.02 5.49
N PHE A 159 17.47 14.59 6.62
CA PHE A 159 16.81 15.48 7.57
C PHE A 159 17.41 15.47 8.98
N SER A 160 18.42 14.63 9.26
CA SER A 160 18.92 14.37 10.62
C SER A 160 17.80 14.01 11.60
N ALA A 161 16.75 13.33 11.10
CA ALA A 161 15.55 12.99 11.85
C ALA A 161 15.56 11.49 12.21
N PRO A 162 15.49 11.14 13.51
CA PRO A 162 15.31 9.76 13.91
C PRO A 162 13.91 9.26 13.53
N THR A 163 13.82 7.98 13.20
CA THR A 163 12.55 7.29 12.94
C THR A 163 12.46 6.04 13.79
N GLU A 164 11.25 5.68 14.19
CA GLU A 164 10.96 4.38 14.77
C GLU A 164 10.83 3.35 13.64
N LEU A 165 11.74 2.38 13.59
CA LEU A 165 11.68 1.30 12.61
C LEU A 165 10.65 0.26 13.05
N ILE A 166 9.51 0.25 12.37
CA ILE A 166 8.42 -0.71 12.60
C ILE A 166 8.13 -1.42 11.27
N SER A 167 8.85 -2.50 11.02
CA SER A 167 8.69 -3.30 9.80
C SER A 167 7.33 -4.02 9.75
N TYR A 168 6.81 -4.21 8.56
CA TYR A 168 5.61 -5.02 8.37
C TYR A 168 5.89 -6.49 8.75
N GLY A 169 4.87 -7.14 9.31
CA GLY A 169 4.90 -8.57 9.55
C GLY A 169 4.49 -9.37 8.30
N ALA A 170 4.95 -10.61 8.23
CA ALA A 170 4.51 -11.57 7.25
C ALA A 170 3.29 -12.35 7.80
N PRO A 171 2.23 -12.58 7.03
CA PRO A 171 1.15 -13.47 7.43
C PRO A 171 1.64 -14.93 7.41
N GLN A 172 1.10 -15.76 8.30
CA GLN A 172 1.24 -17.20 8.15
C GLN A 172 0.23 -17.67 7.10
N VAL A 173 0.73 -17.96 5.92
CA VAL A 173 -0.10 -18.44 4.81
C VAL A 173 -0.29 -19.95 4.92
N PRO A 174 -1.53 -20.47 4.85
CA PRO A 174 -1.77 -21.91 4.85
C PRO A 174 -1.07 -22.61 3.68
N THR A 175 -0.46 -23.77 3.92
CA THR A 175 0.24 -24.57 2.89
C THR A 175 -0.73 -25.38 2.02
N ARG A 176 -1.86 -24.78 1.60
CA ARG A 176 -2.83 -25.41 0.70
C ARG A 176 -2.54 -25.06 -0.74
N THR A 177 -2.85 -25.97 -1.66
CA THR A 177 -2.63 -25.81 -3.11
C THR A 177 -3.76 -26.43 -3.94
N ASP A 178 -4.86 -26.81 -3.30
CA ASP A 178 -5.98 -27.54 -3.92
C ASP A 178 -6.73 -26.69 -4.97
N ARG A 179 -6.76 -25.35 -4.80
CA ARG A 179 -7.42 -24.46 -5.73
C ARG A 179 -6.56 -24.04 -6.95
N LEU A 180 -5.29 -24.40 -6.98
CA LEU A 180 -4.44 -24.12 -8.14
C LEU A 180 -4.96 -24.77 -9.42
N ALA A 181 -5.66 -25.90 -9.31
CA ALA A 181 -6.30 -26.57 -10.42
C ALA A 181 -7.36 -25.70 -11.13
N GLU A 182 -8.01 -24.74 -10.43
CA GLU A 182 -8.94 -23.77 -11.03
C GLU A 182 -8.27 -22.93 -12.11
N LEU A 183 -6.95 -22.72 -11.98
CA LEU A 183 -6.12 -22.00 -12.92
C LEU A 183 -5.26 -22.92 -13.80
N SER A 184 -5.49 -24.23 -13.78
CA SER A 184 -4.64 -25.22 -14.47
C SER A 184 -3.17 -25.05 -14.10
N LEU A 185 -2.88 -24.91 -12.80
CA LEU A 185 -1.55 -24.82 -12.21
C LEU A 185 -1.32 -25.97 -11.23
N GLU A 186 -0.05 -26.33 -11.04
CA GLU A 186 0.41 -27.32 -10.07
C GLU A 186 1.45 -26.70 -9.13
N ALA A 187 1.48 -27.14 -7.88
CA ALA A 187 2.47 -26.67 -6.90
C ALA A 187 3.90 -26.98 -7.40
N GLY A 188 4.79 -26.00 -7.30
CA GLY A 188 6.14 -26.06 -7.84
C GLY A 188 6.20 -26.02 -9.38
N GLY A 189 5.07 -25.82 -10.06
CA GLY A 189 4.94 -25.88 -11.52
C GLY A 189 5.06 -24.52 -12.23
N TYR A 190 5.18 -23.40 -11.53
CA TYR A 190 5.19 -22.05 -12.12
C TYR A 190 6.04 -21.06 -11.35
N HIS A 191 6.39 -19.96 -12.03
CA HIS A 191 6.95 -18.76 -11.44
C HIS A 191 5.84 -17.73 -11.20
N LEU A 192 5.97 -16.87 -10.21
CA LEU A 192 4.93 -15.92 -9.80
C LEU A 192 5.45 -14.49 -9.76
N VAL A 193 4.65 -13.56 -10.24
CA VAL A 193 4.74 -12.11 -9.98
C VAL A 193 3.41 -11.65 -9.41
N VAL A 194 3.43 -10.91 -8.32
CA VAL A 194 2.24 -10.22 -7.78
C VAL A 194 2.58 -8.75 -7.59
N ALA A 195 2.08 -7.90 -8.48
CA ALA A 195 2.39 -6.48 -8.46
C ALA A 195 1.30 -5.65 -9.15
N ARG A 196 1.12 -4.40 -8.72
CA ARG A 196 0.38 -3.42 -9.51
C ARG A 196 1.17 -3.09 -10.78
N PHE A 197 0.50 -2.87 -11.88
CA PHE A 197 1.12 -2.48 -13.14
C PHE A 197 1.49 -0.98 -13.11
N GLU A 198 2.53 -0.68 -12.34
CA GLU A 198 3.15 0.64 -12.21
C GLU A 198 4.62 0.52 -12.64
N ILE A 199 5.17 1.57 -13.26
CA ILE A 199 6.53 1.55 -13.84
C ILE A 199 7.57 1.12 -12.80
N GLU A 200 7.49 1.62 -11.60
CA GLU A 200 8.42 1.32 -10.51
C GLU A 200 8.34 -0.12 -9.97
N ASN A 201 7.36 -0.90 -10.41
CA ASN A 201 7.24 -2.31 -10.05
C ASN A 201 7.90 -3.25 -11.08
N HIS A 202 8.35 -2.70 -12.21
CA HIS A 202 9.15 -3.36 -13.24
C HIS A 202 8.61 -4.71 -13.72
N VAL A 203 7.29 -4.84 -13.81
CA VAL A 203 6.65 -6.07 -14.33
C VAL A 203 7.07 -6.32 -15.77
N ASP A 204 7.22 -5.25 -16.57
CA ASP A 204 7.73 -5.31 -17.94
C ASP A 204 9.16 -5.88 -18.02
N VAL A 205 10.04 -5.49 -17.11
CA VAL A 205 11.42 -6.01 -17.05
C VAL A 205 11.44 -7.49 -16.67
N VAL A 206 10.57 -7.89 -15.71
CA VAL A 206 10.47 -9.30 -15.33
C VAL A 206 9.93 -10.14 -16.49
N VAL A 207 8.88 -9.68 -17.17
CA VAL A 207 8.29 -10.39 -18.32
C VAL A 207 9.30 -10.47 -19.47
N ASP A 208 9.96 -9.39 -19.85
CA ASP A 208 10.98 -9.37 -20.91
C ASP A 208 12.16 -10.31 -20.59
N GLY A 209 12.68 -10.24 -19.35
CA GLY A 209 13.75 -11.14 -18.91
C GLY A 209 13.32 -12.61 -18.90
N TYR A 210 12.07 -12.88 -18.52
CA TYR A 210 11.52 -14.22 -18.54
C TYR A 210 11.38 -14.79 -19.95
N THR A 211 10.86 -14.01 -20.88
CA THR A 211 10.67 -14.43 -22.30
C THR A 211 12.00 -14.71 -23.00
N ARG A 212 13.05 -13.98 -22.64
CA ARG A 212 14.43 -14.23 -23.15
C ARG A 212 15.13 -15.40 -22.46
N SER A 213 14.58 -15.90 -21.36
CA SER A 213 15.20 -17.01 -20.64
C SER A 213 14.87 -18.39 -21.25
N SER A 214 15.63 -19.41 -20.85
CA SER A 214 15.38 -20.81 -21.16
C SER A 214 14.37 -21.48 -20.23
N ALA A 215 13.67 -20.72 -19.37
CA ALA A 215 12.67 -21.26 -18.45
C ALA A 215 11.54 -21.95 -19.21
N ARG A 216 11.14 -23.14 -18.75
CA ARG A 216 10.09 -23.97 -19.41
C ARG A 216 8.75 -23.92 -18.70
N ARG A 217 8.73 -23.53 -17.41
CA ARG A 217 7.50 -23.43 -16.62
C ARG A 217 6.78 -22.11 -16.93
N PRO A 218 5.47 -21.98 -16.76
CA PRO A 218 4.81 -20.71 -16.99
C PRO A 218 5.22 -19.65 -15.95
N LEU A 219 5.26 -18.38 -16.37
CA LEU A 219 5.26 -17.21 -15.51
C LEU A 219 3.83 -16.74 -15.32
N VAL A 220 3.33 -16.84 -14.11
CA VAL A 220 2.02 -16.33 -13.72
C VAL A 220 2.18 -14.91 -13.19
N VAL A 221 1.48 -13.97 -13.79
CA VAL A 221 1.51 -12.55 -13.40
C VAL A 221 0.14 -12.15 -12.87
N VAL A 222 0.09 -11.81 -11.59
CA VAL A 222 -1.10 -11.31 -10.91
C VAL A 222 -0.95 -9.81 -10.69
N GLY A 223 -1.90 -9.05 -11.17
CA GLY A 223 -1.95 -7.62 -10.98
C GLY A 223 -2.67 -6.89 -12.10
N SER A 224 -2.96 -5.64 -11.84
CA SER A 224 -3.59 -4.74 -12.80
C SER A 224 -3.27 -3.29 -12.43
N ALA A 225 -3.60 -2.36 -13.32
CA ALA A 225 -3.60 -0.94 -13.00
C ALA A 225 -4.87 -0.31 -13.57
N PRO A 226 -5.73 0.27 -12.75
CA PRO A 226 -6.98 0.90 -13.19
C PRO A 226 -6.79 2.08 -14.14
N TYR A 227 -5.56 2.63 -14.26
CA TYR A 227 -5.27 3.87 -14.98
C TYR A 227 -4.00 3.82 -15.85
N ALA A 228 -3.40 2.65 -16.07
CA ALA A 228 -2.11 2.50 -16.77
C ALA A 228 -2.25 1.65 -18.03
N ASP A 229 -3.16 2.01 -18.94
CA ASP A 229 -3.43 1.29 -20.20
C ASP A 229 -2.17 1.13 -21.08
N GLU A 230 -1.30 2.14 -21.11
CA GLU A 230 -0.08 2.09 -21.92
C GLU A 230 0.93 1.10 -21.32
N TYR A 231 1.14 1.13 -20.00
CA TYR A 231 2.05 0.20 -19.34
C TYR A 231 1.53 -1.23 -19.38
N THR A 232 0.23 -1.44 -19.21
CA THR A 232 -0.42 -2.75 -19.35
C THR A 232 -0.21 -3.31 -20.75
N ARG A 233 -0.48 -2.52 -21.81
CA ARG A 233 -0.22 -2.93 -23.19
C ARG A 233 1.25 -3.25 -23.46
N ARG A 234 2.18 -2.52 -22.85
CA ARG A 234 3.61 -2.84 -22.92
C ARG A 234 3.90 -4.21 -22.31
N VAL A 235 3.42 -4.50 -21.12
CA VAL A 235 3.59 -5.81 -20.47
C VAL A 235 3.01 -6.93 -21.35
N GLU A 236 1.80 -6.73 -21.87
CA GLU A 236 1.14 -7.68 -22.78
C GLU A 236 1.95 -7.92 -24.04
N SER A 237 2.53 -6.89 -24.65
CA SER A 237 3.33 -7.00 -25.87
C SER A 237 4.65 -7.74 -25.69
N LEU A 238 5.17 -7.84 -24.48
CA LEU A 238 6.41 -8.55 -24.14
C LEU A 238 6.15 -10.02 -23.80
N ALA A 239 4.89 -10.40 -23.53
CA ALA A 239 4.52 -11.72 -23.11
C ALA A 239 4.55 -12.73 -24.28
N ASP A 240 5.18 -13.87 -24.07
CA ASP A 240 5.07 -15.02 -24.97
C ASP A 240 4.06 -16.05 -24.42
N ALA A 241 3.91 -17.20 -25.10
CA ALA A 241 2.96 -18.25 -24.73
C ALA A 241 3.18 -18.84 -23.30
N ARG A 242 4.34 -18.61 -22.70
CA ARG A 242 4.67 -19.05 -21.34
C ARG A 242 4.19 -18.08 -20.26
N VAL A 243 3.85 -16.83 -20.62
CA VAL A 243 3.43 -15.79 -19.67
C VAL A 243 1.91 -15.78 -19.57
N ARG A 244 1.40 -15.96 -18.39
CA ARG A 244 -0.05 -15.98 -18.08
C ARG A 244 -0.42 -14.77 -17.26
N LEU A 245 -1.05 -13.79 -17.89
CA LEU A 245 -1.55 -12.59 -17.22
C LEU A 245 -2.95 -12.87 -16.67
N LEU A 246 -3.08 -12.97 -15.35
CA LEU A 246 -4.35 -13.31 -14.68
C LEU A 246 -5.20 -12.07 -14.35
N GLY A 247 -4.65 -10.86 -14.51
CA GLY A 247 -5.29 -9.67 -13.99
C GLY A 247 -5.26 -9.62 -12.46
N GLY A 248 -6.19 -8.88 -11.84
CA GLY A 248 -6.27 -8.79 -10.38
C GLY A 248 -6.95 -10.03 -9.77
N VAL A 249 -6.30 -10.69 -8.83
CA VAL A 249 -6.89 -11.78 -8.04
C VAL A 249 -7.27 -11.20 -6.67
N TRP A 250 -8.58 -11.08 -6.42
CA TRP A 250 -9.14 -10.50 -5.19
C TRP A 250 -9.60 -11.53 -4.17
N ASP A 251 -9.64 -12.80 -4.59
CA ASP A 251 -9.86 -13.94 -3.70
C ASP A 251 -8.57 -14.21 -2.93
N GLN A 252 -8.59 -13.90 -1.64
CA GLN A 252 -7.42 -13.98 -0.78
C GLN A 252 -6.90 -15.40 -0.60
N GLU A 253 -7.79 -16.38 -0.52
CA GLU A 253 -7.40 -17.79 -0.38
C GLU A 253 -6.71 -18.30 -1.65
N LEU A 254 -7.22 -17.96 -2.82
CA LEU A 254 -6.60 -18.31 -4.09
C LEU A 254 -5.24 -17.62 -4.25
N LEU A 255 -5.15 -16.33 -3.87
CA LEU A 255 -3.90 -15.59 -3.90
C LEU A 255 -2.85 -16.22 -2.96
N ASP A 256 -3.25 -16.63 -1.75
CA ASP A 256 -2.37 -17.31 -0.81
C ASP A 256 -1.84 -18.62 -1.37
N GLN A 257 -2.70 -19.39 -2.02
CA GLN A 257 -2.30 -20.65 -2.67
C GLN A 257 -1.36 -20.41 -3.86
N LEU A 258 -1.54 -19.31 -4.61
CA LEU A 258 -0.59 -18.91 -5.66
C LEU A 258 0.80 -18.61 -5.10
N TYR A 259 0.91 -17.96 -3.94
CA TYR A 259 2.21 -17.74 -3.30
C TYR A 259 2.81 -19.07 -2.79
N THR A 260 2.02 -19.86 -2.08
CA THR A 260 2.47 -21.14 -1.51
C THR A 260 2.91 -22.15 -2.58
N GLY A 261 2.20 -22.18 -3.71
CA GLY A 261 2.47 -23.13 -4.80
C GLY A 261 3.54 -22.65 -5.79
N ALA A 262 4.00 -21.44 -5.73
CA ALA A 262 5.01 -20.93 -6.67
C ALA A 262 6.38 -21.58 -6.45
N LEU A 263 7.08 -21.93 -7.53
CA LEU A 263 8.47 -22.37 -7.47
C LEU A 263 9.39 -21.20 -7.15
N VAL A 264 9.15 -20.03 -7.77
CA VAL A 264 9.92 -18.79 -7.60
C VAL A 264 8.96 -17.63 -7.61
N TYR A 265 9.15 -16.71 -6.67
CA TYR A 265 8.51 -15.40 -6.67
C TYR A 265 9.47 -14.33 -7.20
N HIS A 266 9.06 -13.61 -8.22
CA HIS A 266 9.85 -12.50 -8.79
C HIS A 266 9.36 -11.17 -8.26
N HIS A 267 10.28 -10.36 -7.73
CA HIS A 267 10.01 -9.07 -7.14
C HIS A 267 10.83 -7.97 -7.81
N GLY A 268 10.16 -7.10 -8.57
CA GLY A 268 10.82 -6.05 -9.38
C GLY A 268 10.77 -4.64 -8.80
N HIS A 269 10.20 -4.43 -7.61
CA HIS A 269 9.96 -3.10 -7.07
C HIS A 269 11.26 -2.33 -6.78
N SER A 270 11.33 -1.07 -7.23
CA SER A 270 12.51 -0.21 -7.06
C SER A 270 12.27 1.00 -6.16
N VAL A 271 11.02 1.37 -5.88
CA VAL A 271 10.65 2.56 -5.11
C VAL A 271 9.60 2.21 -4.06
N GLY A 272 9.84 2.60 -2.83
CA GLY A 272 8.93 2.39 -1.69
C GLY A 272 9.65 1.82 -0.47
N GLY A 273 8.89 1.63 0.59
CA GLY A 273 9.29 0.88 1.77
C GLY A 273 9.13 -0.64 1.56
N THR A 274 8.90 -1.35 2.63
CA THR A 274 8.64 -2.79 2.60
C THR A 274 7.38 -3.10 1.78
N ASN A 275 7.50 -3.95 0.78
CA ASN A 275 6.37 -4.35 -0.04
C ASN A 275 5.67 -5.58 0.57
N PRO A 276 4.38 -5.48 0.96
CA PRO A 276 3.66 -6.61 1.56
C PRO A 276 3.58 -7.86 0.66
N SER A 277 3.65 -7.70 -0.66
CA SER A 277 3.64 -8.84 -1.58
C SER A 277 4.93 -9.67 -1.52
N LEU A 278 6.04 -9.08 -1.05
CA LEU A 278 7.29 -9.81 -0.81
C LEU A 278 7.28 -10.58 0.51
N LEU A 279 6.48 -10.14 1.47
CA LEU A 279 6.41 -10.74 2.80
C LEU A 279 5.39 -11.90 2.89
N ARG A 280 4.69 -12.17 1.82
CA ARG A 280 3.67 -13.21 1.74
C ARG A 280 4.24 -14.51 1.18
#